data_23dd0eae625544e31747ad56e4a070cf
#
_entry.id   23dd0eae625544e31747ad56e4a070cf
#
_cell.length_a   1.000
_cell.length_b   1.000
_cell.length_c   1.000
_cell.angle_alpha   90.00
_cell.angle_beta   90.00
_cell.angle_gamma   90.00
#
_symmetry.space_group_name_H-M   'P 1'
#
loop_
_entity.id
_entity.type
_entity.pdbx_description
1 polymer ?
#
loop_
_entity_poly.entity_id
_entity_poly.type
_entity_poly.pdbx_seq_one_letter_code
_entity_poly.pdbx_strand_id
1 'polypeptide(L)'
;MRQLATQLGVSPTTVAAALADLRARGLIVSRQRSRSYVSWRPPVGGATLGAAIPAGARDLASGNPDPALLPKLKPFLRRLDPPRQLYGGEPVVPELRRLAEAEFRAASIEADHIAVLSGALDGIERALQAQLRPGDVVVVEDPGFAGLFDLLRALGLALRPVAVDEKGMVPAALGDALDEGAAAVVINPRGQNPTGASLDRERARELRAVLDHAPEAMVVEDDHLGPIAGAPRLTLTSGRRRWAAALSVAKSLGPDLRLAMIAGDAQTISRVRGRQSVGPQWVSHLLQHLVATIWSDDGVAEALDRAAATYGERREHFVAALAQRGIEAGAPSGITVWIPVPEEAPVVQALLERGWAVSPGAPYRLQSERAIRVTISTLKVPEAERLADALEVALRPASRTRTA
;
A
#
# COMPACT_ATOMS: atom_id res chain seq x y z
N MET A 1 6.16 36.44 -3.74
CA MET A 1 6.62 36.47 -5.15
C MET A 1 7.31 37.75 -5.56
N ARG A 2 6.66 38.94 -5.51
CA ARG A 2 7.27 40.21 -5.93
C ARG A 2 8.58 40.52 -5.20
N GLN A 3 8.61 40.37 -3.87
CA GLN A 3 9.79 40.61 -3.05
C GLN A 3 10.98 39.69 -3.45
N LEU A 4 10.72 38.42 -3.72
CA LEU A 4 11.73 37.44 -4.20
C LEU A 4 12.25 37.83 -5.60
N ALA A 5 11.35 38.27 -6.49
CA ALA A 5 11.71 38.73 -7.82
C ALA A 5 12.65 39.92 -7.75
N THR A 6 12.36 40.90 -6.88
CA THR A 6 13.21 42.07 -6.64
C THR A 6 14.57 41.65 -6.08
N GLN A 7 14.61 40.76 -5.09
CA GLN A 7 15.87 40.25 -4.50
C GLN A 7 16.77 39.51 -5.47
N LEU A 8 16.16 38.77 -6.40
CA LEU A 8 16.89 37.97 -7.39
C LEU A 8 17.16 38.70 -8.72
N GLY A 9 16.63 39.91 -8.89
CA GLY A 9 16.79 40.67 -10.15
C GLY A 9 16.12 40.04 -11.34
N VAL A 10 15.05 39.26 -11.14
CA VAL A 10 14.31 38.53 -12.22
C VAL A 10 12.84 38.93 -12.25
N SER A 11 12.14 38.59 -13.31
CA SER A 11 10.70 38.87 -13.43
C SER A 11 9.86 38.05 -12.42
N PRO A 12 8.72 38.59 -11.95
CA PRO A 12 7.78 37.83 -11.12
C PRO A 12 7.31 36.55 -11.79
N THR A 13 7.21 36.53 -13.13
CA THR A 13 6.84 35.36 -13.93
C THR A 13 7.92 34.26 -13.86
N THR A 14 9.18 34.66 -13.92
CA THR A 14 10.32 33.73 -13.77
C THR A 14 10.32 33.07 -12.38
N VAL A 15 10.08 33.87 -11.33
CA VAL A 15 9.95 33.35 -9.95
C VAL A 15 8.76 32.40 -9.85
N ALA A 16 7.62 32.74 -10.47
CA ALA A 16 6.44 31.88 -10.44
C ALA A 16 6.71 30.52 -11.12
N ALA A 17 7.36 30.53 -12.29
CA ALA A 17 7.76 29.33 -13.02
C ALA A 17 8.74 28.47 -12.21
N ALA A 18 9.77 29.08 -11.63
CA ALA A 18 10.73 28.37 -10.78
C ALA A 18 10.07 27.75 -9.53
N LEU A 19 9.17 28.49 -8.87
CA LEU A 19 8.43 27.96 -7.72
C LEU A 19 7.45 26.84 -8.13
N ALA A 20 6.87 26.92 -9.33
CA ALA A 20 6.04 25.84 -9.86
C ALA A 20 6.86 24.57 -10.13
N ASP A 21 8.04 24.71 -10.75
CA ASP A 21 8.99 23.60 -10.96
C ASP A 21 9.46 22.98 -9.64
N LEU A 22 9.84 23.81 -8.66
CA LEU A 22 10.25 23.32 -7.34
C LEU A 22 9.11 22.60 -6.60
N ARG A 23 7.85 23.03 -6.78
CA ARG A 23 6.68 22.31 -6.24
C ARG A 23 6.45 20.99 -6.97
N ALA A 24 6.50 21.01 -8.30
CA ALA A 24 6.36 19.79 -9.12
C ALA A 24 7.43 18.74 -8.76
N ARG A 25 8.62 19.20 -8.39
CA ARG A 25 9.73 18.35 -7.91
C ARG A 25 9.64 18.01 -6.41
N GLY A 26 8.60 18.45 -5.72
CA GLY A 26 8.39 18.19 -4.29
C GLY A 26 9.43 18.85 -3.36
N LEU A 27 10.23 19.79 -3.86
CA LEU A 27 11.27 20.47 -3.09
C LEU A 27 10.69 21.58 -2.20
N ILE A 28 9.52 22.11 -2.55
CA ILE A 28 8.76 23.07 -1.71
C ILE A 28 7.30 22.64 -1.60
N VAL A 29 6.71 22.91 -0.43
CA VAL A 29 5.31 22.66 -0.13
C VAL A 29 4.62 23.98 0.20
N SER A 30 3.43 24.22 -0.35
CA SER A 30 2.59 25.36 -0.02
C SER A 30 1.37 24.90 0.76
N ARG A 31 1.16 25.42 1.98
CA ARG A 31 -0.11 25.24 2.69
C ARG A 31 -1.09 26.33 2.24
N GLN A 32 -2.38 25.99 2.13
CA GLN A 32 -3.43 26.93 1.70
C GLN A 32 -3.32 28.28 2.43
N ARG A 33 -3.26 29.36 1.64
CA ARG A 33 -3.16 30.76 2.10
C ARG A 33 -1.92 31.14 2.92
N SER A 34 -0.86 30.34 2.95
CA SER A 34 0.33 30.63 3.73
C SER A 34 1.62 30.46 2.90
N ARG A 35 2.76 30.70 3.55
CA ARG A 35 4.10 30.69 2.95
C ARG A 35 4.45 29.33 2.35
N SER A 36 5.26 29.34 1.28
CA SER A 36 5.94 28.13 0.80
C SER A 36 7.11 27.78 1.70
N TYR A 37 7.26 26.51 2.02
CA TYR A 37 8.34 25.98 2.85
C TYR A 37 9.18 25.00 2.02
N VAL A 38 10.49 24.96 2.27
CA VAL A 38 11.32 23.88 1.74
C VAL A 38 10.81 22.56 2.28
N SER A 39 10.61 21.59 1.40
CA SER A 39 10.14 20.27 1.82
C SER A 39 11.17 19.64 2.75
N TRP A 40 10.74 19.23 3.95
CA TRP A 40 11.59 18.52 4.91
C TRP A 40 11.94 17.10 4.41
N ARG A 41 11.18 16.58 3.48
CA ARG A 41 11.43 15.28 2.83
C ARG A 41 11.53 15.50 1.33
N PRO A 42 12.73 15.46 0.73
CA PRO A 42 12.85 15.34 -0.72
C PRO A 42 12.13 14.06 -1.17
N PRO A 43 11.47 14.06 -2.34
CA PRO A 43 10.62 12.95 -2.80
C PRO A 43 11.34 11.60 -2.94
N VAL A 44 12.66 11.59 -2.92
CA VAL A 44 13.48 10.38 -2.96
C VAL A 44 14.64 10.54 -1.97
N GLY A 45 14.33 10.69 -0.68
CA GLY A 45 15.29 10.32 0.35
C GLY A 45 15.35 8.80 0.36
N GLY A 46 16.54 8.20 0.35
CA GLY A 46 16.68 6.76 0.48
C GLY A 46 15.73 6.30 1.59
N ALA A 47 14.76 5.46 1.24
CA ALA A 47 13.80 4.98 2.20
C ALA A 47 14.60 4.46 3.39
N THR A 48 14.48 5.10 4.51
CA THR A 48 14.87 4.51 5.78
C THR A 48 13.90 3.34 5.91
N LEU A 49 14.29 2.19 5.37
CA LEU A 49 13.64 0.92 5.60
C LEU A 49 13.68 0.73 7.12
N GLY A 50 12.65 1.21 7.82
CA GLY A 50 12.46 1.15 9.26
C GLY A 50 13.67 1.56 10.12
N ALA A 51 13.44 2.13 11.28
CA ALA A 51 14.50 2.26 12.27
C ALA A 51 15.09 0.87 12.54
N ALA A 52 16.42 0.76 12.64
CA ALA A 52 17.07 -0.51 12.97
C ALA A 52 16.46 -1.04 14.28
N ILE A 53 15.91 -2.24 14.23
CA ILE A 53 15.30 -2.86 15.39
C ILE A 53 16.43 -3.31 16.33
N PRO A 54 16.46 -2.86 17.59
CA PRO A 54 17.50 -3.26 18.52
C PRO A 54 17.53 -4.78 18.70
N ALA A 55 18.74 -5.31 18.91
CA ALA A 55 18.92 -6.73 19.19
C ALA A 55 18.12 -7.13 20.44
N GLY A 56 17.34 -8.21 20.31
CA GLY A 56 16.46 -8.72 21.37
C GLY A 56 15.04 -8.16 21.38
N ALA A 57 14.74 -7.10 20.62
CA ALA A 57 13.36 -6.65 20.46
C ALA A 57 12.60 -7.50 19.43
N ARG A 58 11.33 -7.75 19.74
CA ARG A 58 10.40 -8.46 18.86
C ARG A 58 9.95 -7.53 17.73
N ASP A 59 10.27 -7.87 16.48
CA ASP A 59 9.86 -7.07 15.32
C ASP A 59 8.37 -7.22 15.01
N LEU A 60 7.60 -6.19 15.30
CA LEU A 60 6.21 -6.02 14.92
C LEU A 60 6.01 -4.71 14.10
N ALA A 61 7.13 -4.13 13.61
CA ALA A 61 7.14 -2.89 12.84
C ALA A 61 7.26 -3.09 11.33
N SER A 62 7.97 -4.13 10.86
CA SER A 62 8.43 -4.25 9.48
C SER A 62 7.33 -4.52 8.45
N GLY A 63 6.15 -5.00 8.85
CA GLY A 63 5.06 -5.34 7.91
C GLY A 63 5.37 -6.55 7.02
N ASN A 64 6.33 -7.39 7.40
CA ASN A 64 6.66 -8.62 6.68
C ASN A 64 5.64 -9.75 6.95
N PRO A 65 5.43 -10.69 6.00
CA PRO A 65 4.75 -11.94 6.29
C PRO A 65 5.58 -12.80 7.25
N ASP A 66 4.96 -13.82 7.84
CA ASP A 66 5.65 -14.82 8.63
C ASP A 66 6.48 -15.74 7.71
N PRO A 67 7.82 -15.79 7.84
CA PRO A 67 8.65 -16.66 7.02
C PRO A 67 8.30 -18.15 7.14
N ALA A 68 7.72 -18.57 8.28
CA ALA A 68 7.31 -19.95 8.50
C ALA A 68 6.06 -20.35 7.70
N LEU A 69 5.26 -19.36 7.25
CA LEU A 69 4.04 -19.55 6.46
C LEU A 69 4.27 -19.33 4.96
N LEU A 70 5.47 -18.90 4.56
CA LEU A 70 5.81 -18.77 3.15
C LEU A 70 6.13 -20.13 2.50
N PRO A 71 5.79 -20.34 1.22
CA PRO A 71 6.17 -21.53 0.49
C PRO A 71 7.70 -21.71 0.46
N LYS A 72 8.15 -22.97 0.65
CA LYS A 72 9.58 -23.31 0.51
C LYS A 72 9.95 -23.35 -0.97
N LEU A 73 10.84 -22.47 -1.43
CA LEU A 73 11.19 -22.34 -2.85
C LEU A 73 12.02 -23.50 -3.40
N LYS A 74 12.84 -24.17 -2.58
CA LYS A 74 13.79 -25.20 -3.01
C LYS A 74 13.18 -26.35 -3.83
N PRO A 75 12.01 -26.91 -3.49
CA PRO A 75 11.36 -27.94 -4.31
C PRO A 75 11.01 -27.47 -5.72
N PHE A 76 10.56 -26.22 -5.86
CA PHE A 76 10.16 -25.61 -7.12
C PHE A 76 11.36 -25.28 -7.98
N LEU A 77 12.41 -24.71 -7.38
CA LEU A 77 13.68 -24.40 -8.07
C LEU A 77 14.33 -25.64 -8.66
N ARG A 78 14.21 -26.81 -8.03
CA ARG A 78 14.74 -28.08 -8.55
C ARG A 78 13.99 -28.62 -9.77
N ARG A 79 12.72 -28.25 -9.92
CA ARG A 79 11.86 -28.66 -11.05
C ARG A 79 11.85 -27.64 -12.19
N LEU A 80 12.51 -26.48 -11.99
CA LEU A 80 12.49 -25.40 -12.94
C LEU A 80 13.45 -25.68 -14.10
N ASP A 81 12.89 -25.89 -15.28
CA ASP A 81 13.62 -26.04 -16.56
C ASP A 81 12.94 -25.19 -17.65
N PRO A 82 12.99 -23.87 -17.54
CA PRO A 82 12.32 -22.98 -18.49
C PRO A 82 13.04 -22.98 -19.84
N PRO A 83 12.30 -22.79 -20.95
CA PRO A 83 12.88 -22.64 -22.26
C PRO A 83 13.78 -21.38 -22.30
N ARG A 84 14.80 -21.43 -23.17
CA ARG A 84 15.67 -20.27 -23.41
C ARG A 84 14.87 -19.16 -24.10
N GLN A 85 14.74 -18.01 -23.43
CA GLN A 85 14.06 -16.84 -23.98
C GLN A 85 15.08 -15.92 -24.66
N LEU A 86 14.74 -15.46 -25.86
CA LEU A 86 15.50 -14.47 -26.61
C LEU A 86 14.71 -13.18 -26.77
N TYR A 87 15.39 -12.10 -27.21
CA TYR A 87 14.73 -10.86 -27.55
C TYR A 87 13.67 -11.05 -28.65
N GLY A 88 12.60 -10.25 -28.59
CA GLY A 88 11.49 -10.32 -29.55
C GLY A 88 10.41 -11.37 -29.23
N GLY A 89 10.55 -12.14 -28.14
CA GLY A 89 9.50 -13.04 -27.64
C GLY A 89 8.46 -12.32 -26.79
N GLU A 90 7.43 -13.06 -26.41
CA GLU A 90 6.35 -12.55 -25.53
C GLU A 90 6.90 -12.19 -24.15
N PRO A 91 6.60 -10.99 -23.60
CA PRO A 91 7.13 -10.56 -22.31
C PRO A 91 6.50 -11.28 -21.10
N VAL A 92 5.36 -11.93 -21.30
CA VAL A 92 4.61 -12.64 -20.25
C VAL A 92 4.53 -14.11 -20.57
N VAL A 93 4.97 -14.95 -19.64
CA VAL A 93 4.89 -16.42 -19.74
C VAL A 93 3.42 -16.84 -19.85
N PRO A 94 3.03 -17.66 -20.85
CA PRO A 94 1.63 -18.01 -21.09
C PRO A 94 0.94 -18.66 -19.89
N GLU A 95 1.66 -19.48 -19.13
CA GLU A 95 1.12 -20.13 -17.93
C GLU A 95 0.82 -19.12 -16.84
N LEU A 96 1.74 -18.19 -16.55
CA LEU A 96 1.51 -17.11 -15.58
C LEU A 96 0.36 -16.21 -16.00
N ARG A 97 0.23 -15.93 -17.30
CA ARG A 97 -0.91 -15.17 -17.85
C ARG A 97 -2.23 -15.87 -17.53
N ARG A 98 -2.36 -17.16 -17.81
CA ARG A 98 -3.60 -17.94 -17.54
C ARG A 98 -3.98 -17.91 -16.06
N LEU A 99 -3.00 -18.07 -15.15
CA LEU A 99 -3.21 -18.01 -13.71
C LEU A 99 -3.68 -16.61 -13.27
N ALA A 100 -3.02 -15.57 -13.76
CA ALA A 100 -3.41 -14.19 -13.46
C ALA A 100 -4.81 -13.87 -13.99
N GLU A 101 -5.13 -14.28 -15.22
CA GLU A 101 -6.46 -14.12 -15.81
C GLU A 101 -7.54 -14.81 -14.98
N ALA A 102 -7.29 -16.03 -14.51
CA ALA A 102 -8.22 -16.75 -13.65
C ALA A 102 -8.48 -16.02 -12.33
N GLU A 103 -7.41 -15.54 -11.69
CA GLU A 103 -7.51 -14.81 -10.42
C GLU A 103 -8.24 -13.46 -10.55
N PHE A 104 -7.95 -12.71 -11.61
CA PHE A 104 -8.65 -11.45 -11.87
C PHE A 104 -10.14 -11.70 -12.17
N ARG A 105 -10.47 -12.67 -13.03
CA ARG A 105 -11.87 -13.01 -13.35
C ARG A 105 -12.65 -13.54 -12.14
N ALA A 106 -12.00 -14.29 -11.24
CA ALA A 106 -12.62 -14.70 -9.98
C ALA A 106 -13.04 -13.52 -9.10
N ALA A 107 -12.32 -12.40 -9.20
CA ALA A 107 -12.67 -11.14 -8.54
C ALA A 107 -13.57 -10.21 -9.40
N SER A 108 -14.11 -10.69 -10.53
CA SER A 108 -14.91 -9.91 -11.48
C SER A 108 -14.15 -8.72 -12.10
N ILE A 109 -12.83 -8.86 -12.26
CA ILE A 109 -11.96 -7.89 -12.94
C ILE A 109 -11.73 -8.40 -14.37
N GLU A 110 -11.89 -7.50 -15.35
CA GLU A 110 -11.54 -7.80 -16.74
C GLU A 110 -10.05 -8.13 -16.86
N ALA A 111 -9.69 -9.14 -17.62
CA ALA A 111 -8.33 -9.66 -17.68
C ALA A 111 -7.80 -9.84 -19.11
N ASP A 112 -8.35 -9.12 -20.08
CA ASP A 112 -7.93 -9.20 -21.48
C ASP A 112 -6.56 -8.54 -21.71
N HIS A 113 -6.23 -7.56 -20.87
CA HIS A 113 -4.97 -6.83 -20.92
C HIS A 113 -4.23 -6.94 -19.61
N ILE A 114 -3.11 -7.68 -19.61
CA ILE A 114 -2.28 -7.92 -18.44
C ILE A 114 -0.82 -7.57 -18.74
N ALA A 115 -0.11 -7.01 -17.77
CA ALA A 115 1.35 -6.89 -17.77
C ALA A 115 1.94 -7.52 -16.49
N VAL A 116 3.20 -7.96 -16.57
CA VAL A 116 3.97 -8.47 -15.42
C VAL A 116 5.06 -7.46 -15.09
N LEU A 117 5.13 -7.04 -13.84
CA LEU A 117 5.96 -5.95 -13.35
C LEU A 117 6.79 -6.40 -12.13
N SER A 118 7.80 -5.60 -11.76
CA SER A 118 8.73 -5.89 -10.65
C SER A 118 8.14 -5.51 -9.28
N GLY A 119 6.89 -5.89 -9.04
CA GLY A 119 6.12 -5.61 -7.83
C GLY A 119 4.96 -4.64 -8.06
N ALA A 120 4.03 -4.58 -7.10
CA ALA A 120 2.80 -3.77 -7.24
C ALA A 120 3.10 -2.27 -7.42
N LEU A 121 4.01 -1.70 -6.65
CA LEU A 121 4.36 -0.27 -6.78
C LEU A 121 4.94 0.08 -8.15
N ASP A 122 5.77 -0.79 -8.78
CA ASP A 122 6.25 -0.59 -10.16
C ASP A 122 5.07 -0.58 -11.15
N GLY A 123 4.08 -1.46 -10.93
CA GLY A 123 2.85 -1.49 -11.72
C GLY A 123 1.99 -0.23 -11.56
N ILE A 124 1.76 0.17 -10.31
CA ILE A 124 0.98 1.38 -9.98
C ILE A 124 1.65 2.64 -10.52
N GLU A 125 2.97 2.78 -10.34
CA GLU A 125 3.76 3.87 -10.90
C GLU A 125 3.53 4.02 -12.40
N ARG A 126 3.72 2.93 -13.15
CA ARG A 126 3.58 2.93 -14.61
C ARG A 126 2.15 3.18 -15.06
N ALA A 127 1.16 2.64 -14.33
CA ALA A 127 -0.26 2.87 -14.62
C ALA A 127 -0.64 4.34 -14.43
N LEU A 128 -0.19 4.96 -13.33
CA LEU A 128 -0.43 6.39 -13.09
C LEU A 128 0.28 7.26 -14.12
N GLN A 129 1.57 7.00 -14.42
CA GLN A 129 2.31 7.73 -15.46
C GLN A 129 1.71 7.55 -16.86
N ALA A 130 1.00 6.46 -17.11
CA ALA A 130 0.31 6.25 -18.40
C ALA A 130 -0.84 7.23 -18.62
N GLN A 131 -1.45 7.77 -17.57
CA GLN A 131 -2.67 8.56 -17.62
C GLN A 131 -2.51 9.97 -17.04
N LEU A 132 -1.63 10.16 -16.05
CA LEU A 132 -1.49 11.37 -15.25
C LEU A 132 -0.22 12.16 -15.59
N ARG A 133 -0.25 13.44 -15.21
CA ARG A 133 0.86 14.38 -15.35
C ARG A 133 1.24 14.95 -13.97
N PRO A 134 2.48 15.40 -13.78
CA PRO A 134 2.86 16.15 -12.57
C PRO A 134 1.88 17.31 -12.31
N GLY A 135 1.40 17.39 -11.06
CA GLY A 135 0.39 18.36 -10.64
C GLY A 135 -1.04 17.80 -10.58
N ASP A 136 -1.33 16.67 -11.23
CA ASP A 136 -2.63 16.03 -11.12
C ASP A 136 -2.88 15.54 -9.68
N VAL A 137 -4.14 15.61 -9.26
CA VAL A 137 -4.57 15.24 -7.91
C VAL A 137 -4.95 13.76 -7.88
N VAL A 138 -4.41 13.02 -6.92
CA VAL A 138 -4.69 11.61 -6.69
C VAL A 138 -5.30 11.42 -5.31
N VAL A 139 -6.48 10.85 -5.25
CA VAL A 139 -7.10 10.41 -4.00
C VAL A 139 -6.35 9.22 -3.44
N VAL A 140 -6.04 9.29 -2.16
CA VAL A 140 -5.40 8.23 -1.39
C VAL A 140 -6.13 7.99 -0.09
N GLU A 141 -6.07 6.77 0.41
CA GLU A 141 -6.55 6.41 1.73
C GLU A 141 -5.75 7.12 2.83
N ASP A 142 -6.42 7.63 3.86
CA ASP A 142 -5.77 8.24 5.02
C ASP A 142 -6.43 7.76 6.33
N PRO A 143 -5.74 6.94 7.13
CA PRO A 143 -4.34 6.51 6.96
C PRO A 143 -4.16 5.54 5.78
N GLY A 144 -2.96 5.55 5.18
CA GLY A 144 -2.64 4.76 4.00
C GLY A 144 -1.17 4.36 3.91
N PHE A 145 -0.78 3.65 2.85
CA PHE A 145 0.56 3.11 2.71
C PHE A 145 1.62 4.20 2.44
N ALA A 146 2.58 4.33 3.35
CA ALA A 146 3.66 5.33 3.25
C ALA A 146 4.43 5.27 1.92
N GLY A 147 4.73 4.05 1.43
CA GLY A 147 5.43 3.85 0.17
C GLY A 147 4.67 4.38 -1.05
N LEU A 148 3.33 4.30 -1.02
CA LEU A 148 2.49 4.91 -2.05
C LEU A 148 2.55 6.44 -1.98
N PHE A 149 2.49 7.02 -0.78
CA PHE A 149 2.59 8.48 -0.61
C PHE A 149 3.92 9.02 -1.15
N ASP A 150 5.02 8.32 -0.87
CA ASP A 150 6.35 8.70 -1.35
C ASP A 150 6.46 8.53 -2.87
N LEU A 151 5.88 7.46 -3.43
CA LEU A 151 5.80 7.25 -4.88
C LEU A 151 5.06 8.39 -5.58
N LEU A 152 3.85 8.73 -5.11
CA LEU A 152 3.06 9.80 -5.72
C LEU A 152 3.77 11.16 -5.65
N ARG A 153 4.43 11.47 -4.53
CA ARG A 153 5.26 12.67 -4.41
C ARG A 153 6.44 12.66 -5.37
N ALA A 154 7.10 11.50 -5.55
CA ALA A 154 8.20 11.34 -6.51
C ALA A 154 7.76 11.57 -7.96
N LEU A 155 6.51 11.22 -8.27
CA LEU A 155 5.87 11.48 -9.57
C LEU A 155 5.40 12.94 -9.74
N GLY A 156 5.53 13.77 -8.71
CA GLY A 156 5.02 15.14 -8.71
C GLY A 156 3.50 15.25 -8.65
N LEU A 157 2.81 14.19 -8.22
CA LEU A 157 1.36 14.17 -8.08
C LEU A 157 0.95 14.77 -6.72
N ALA A 158 -0.21 15.43 -6.69
CA ALA A 158 -0.77 15.99 -5.49
C ALA A 158 -1.66 14.96 -4.78
N LEU A 159 -1.42 14.74 -3.48
CA LEU A 159 -2.19 13.79 -2.70
C LEU A 159 -3.45 14.45 -2.13
N ARG A 160 -4.60 13.83 -2.35
CA ARG A 160 -5.87 14.18 -1.71
C ARG A 160 -6.24 13.06 -0.73
N PRO A 161 -6.06 13.25 0.58
CA PRO A 161 -6.41 12.26 1.58
C PRO A 161 -7.93 12.10 1.71
N VAL A 162 -8.39 10.85 1.80
CA VAL A 162 -9.78 10.47 2.06
C VAL A 162 -9.81 9.53 3.25
N ALA A 163 -10.67 9.81 4.21
CA ALA A 163 -10.80 9.04 5.44
C ALA A 163 -11.16 7.57 5.15
N VAL A 164 -10.64 6.69 6.00
CA VAL A 164 -10.86 5.23 5.96
C VAL A 164 -11.51 4.79 7.27
N ASP A 165 -12.53 3.96 7.16
CA ASP A 165 -13.10 3.19 8.27
C ASP A 165 -12.79 1.69 8.09
N GLU A 166 -13.42 0.81 8.86
CA GLU A 166 -13.21 -0.65 8.77
C GLU A 166 -13.58 -1.26 7.40
N LYS A 167 -14.41 -0.58 6.61
CA LYS A 167 -14.86 -1.00 5.28
C LYS A 167 -14.10 -0.30 4.13
N GLY A 168 -13.00 0.42 4.42
CA GLY A 168 -12.21 1.18 3.44
C GLY A 168 -12.63 2.64 3.31
N MET A 169 -12.38 3.27 2.17
CA MET A 169 -12.68 4.69 1.96
C MET A 169 -14.14 5.04 2.28
N VAL A 170 -14.35 6.18 2.93
CA VAL A 170 -15.68 6.74 3.22
C VAL A 170 -16.25 7.35 1.93
N PRO A 171 -17.44 6.89 1.45
CA PRO A 171 -17.99 7.31 0.15
C PRO A 171 -18.22 8.81 0.02
N ALA A 172 -18.76 9.48 1.04
CA ALA A 172 -19.00 10.92 1.00
C ALA A 172 -17.69 11.71 0.82
N ALA A 173 -16.63 11.33 1.58
CA ALA A 173 -15.33 11.98 1.46
C ALA A 173 -14.66 11.72 0.10
N LEU A 174 -14.90 10.55 -0.52
CA LEU A 174 -14.47 10.28 -1.89
C LEU A 174 -15.22 11.18 -2.88
N GLY A 175 -16.53 11.35 -2.71
CA GLY A 175 -17.34 12.24 -3.54
C GLY A 175 -16.81 13.67 -3.53
N ASP A 176 -16.60 14.23 -2.36
CA ASP A 176 -16.04 15.58 -2.20
C ASP A 176 -14.69 15.73 -2.91
N ALA A 177 -13.82 14.73 -2.81
CA ALA A 177 -12.50 14.75 -3.43
C ALA A 177 -12.57 14.68 -4.97
N LEU A 178 -13.54 13.93 -5.52
CA LEU A 178 -13.78 13.83 -6.96
C LEU A 178 -14.42 15.11 -7.51
N ASP A 179 -15.34 15.73 -6.78
CA ASP A 179 -15.96 17.02 -7.14
C ASP A 179 -14.93 18.16 -7.14
N GLU A 180 -13.89 18.07 -6.34
CA GLU A 180 -12.72 18.97 -6.37
C GLU A 180 -11.78 18.72 -7.57
N GLY A 181 -12.07 17.73 -8.42
CA GLY A 181 -11.35 17.46 -9.67
C GLY A 181 -10.18 16.48 -9.53
N ALA A 182 -10.24 15.54 -8.60
CA ALA A 182 -9.24 14.48 -8.53
C ALA A 182 -9.22 13.64 -9.82
N ALA A 183 -8.01 13.42 -10.36
CA ALA A 183 -7.80 12.72 -11.63
C ALA A 183 -7.71 11.19 -11.47
N ALA A 184 -7.38 10.71 -10.27
CA ALA A 184 -7.32 9.28 -9.98
C ALA A 184 -7.61 8.98 -8.50
N VAL A 185 -7.97 7.72 -8.25
CA VAL A 185 -8.15 7.14 -6.92
C VAL A 185 -7.26 5.90 -6.81
N VAL A 186 -6.46 5.79 -5.76
CA VAL A 186 -5.70 4.57 -5.44
C VAL A 186 -6.26 3.99 -4.16
N ILE A 187 -6.65 2.72 -4.19
CA ILE A 187 -7.33 2.04 -3.09
C ILE A 187 -6.80 0.61 -2.88
N ASN A 188 -6.76 0.19 -1.62
CA ASN A 188 -6.58 -1.22 -1.26
C ASN A 188 -7.96 -1.87 -1.06
N PRO A 189 -8.38 -2.83 -1.89
CA PRO A 189 -9.71 -3.43 -1.77
C PRO A 189 -9.86 -4.35 -0.55
N ARG A 190 -8.74 -4.87 -0.03
CA ARG A 190 -8.71 -5.76 1.15
C ARG A 190 -7.38 -5.68 1.89
N GLY A 191 -7.42 -5.87 3.20
CA GLY A 191 -6.22 -5.86 4.03
C GLY A 191 -5.44 -4.56 3.95
N GLN A 192 -6.14 -3.45 3.93
CA GLN A 192 -5.59 -2.10 3.80
C GLN A 192 -4.45 -1.86 4.79
N ASN A 193 -3.35 -1.31 4.32
CA ASN A 193 -2.21 -0.94 5.17
C ASN A 193 -2.28 0.57 5.49
N PRO A 194 -2.49 0.95 6.76
CA PRO A 194 -2.19 0.18 7.96
C PRO A 194 -3.39 -0.41 8.72
N THR A 195 -4.64 -0.14 8.35
CA THR A 195 -5.83 -0.37 9.18
C THR A 195 -6.37 -1.79 9.14
N GLY A 196 -6.01 -2.57 8.10
CA GLY A 196 -6.64 -3.87 7.86
C GLY A 196 -8.05 -3.76 7.27
N ALA A 197 -8.51 -2.57 6.91
CA ALA A 197 -9.82 -2.37 6.30
C ALA A 197 -10.01 -3.20 5.04
N SER A 198 -11.25 -3.60 4.77
CA SER A 198 -11.62 -4.34 3.56
C SER A 198 -13.01 -3.97 3.11
N LEU A 199 -13.18 -3.84 1.82
CA LEU A 199 -14.48 -3.58 1.23
C LEU A 199 -15.44 -4.73 1.54
N ASP A 200 -16.66 -4.40 1.94
CA ASP A 200 -17.81 -5.28 1.84
C ASP A 200 -18.62 -4.98 0.57
N ARG A 201 -19.61 -5.81 0.26
CA ARG A 201 -20.42 -5.66 -0.96
C ARG A 201 -21.20 -4.35 -0.97
N GLU A 202 -21.63 -3.87 0.18
CA GLU A 202 -22.37 -2.62 0.31
C GLU A 202 -21.47 -1.43 0.04
N ARG A 203 -20.30 -1.35 0.73
CA ARG A 203 -19.30 -0.31 0.51
C ARG A 203 -18.79 -0.27 -0.93
N ALA A 204 -18.52 -1.45 -1.53
CA ALA A 204 -18.12 -1.51 -2.94
C ALA A 204 -19.20 -0.96 -3.88
N ARG A 205 -20.48 -1.17 -3.58
CA ARG A 205 -21.59 -0.58 -4.35
C ARG A 205 -21.67 0.93 -4.17
N GLU A 206 -21.57 1.43 -2.94
CA GLU A 206 -21.56 2.86 -2.63
C GLU A 206 -20.42 3.59 -3.33
N LEU A 207 -19.20 3.07 -3.23
CA LEU A 207 -18.02 3.66 -3.88
C LEU A 207 -18.14 3.65 -5.41
N ARG A 208 -18.69 2.58 -6.01
CA ARG A 208 -18.95 2.57 -7.46
C ARG A 208 -19.95 3.64 -7.84
N ALA A 209 -21.06 3.79 -7.10
CA ALA A 209 -22.03 4.84 -7.36
C ALA A 209 -21.41 6.24 -7.32
N VAL A 210 -20.52 6.50 -6.35
CA VAL A 210 -19.76 7.76 -6.29
C VAL A 210 -18.83 7.92 -7.50
N LEU A 211 -18.10 6.87 -7.86
CA LEU A 211 -17.18 6.88 -9.01
C LEU A 211 -17.90 7.06 -10.34
N ASP A 212 -19.14 6.60 -10.49
CA ASP A 212 -19.94 6.76 -11.72
C ASP A 212 -20.23 8.23 -12.04
N HIS A 213 -20.24 9.12 -11.05
CA HIS A 213 -20.33 10.57 -11.26
C HIS A 213 -19.01 11.19 -11.75
N ALA A 214 -17.89 10.47 -11.65
CA ALA A 214 -16.57 10.90 -12.13
C ALA A 214 -15.98 9.87 -13.12
N PRO A 215 -16.57 9.67 -14.31
CA PRO A 215 -16.19 8.60 -15.25
C PRO A 215 -14.77 8.75 -15.80
N GLU A 216 -14.20 9.95 -15.79
CA GLU A 216 -12.84 10.22 -16.27
C GLU A 216 -11.76 9.99 -15.20
N ALA A 217 -12.13 9.91 -13.93
CA ALA A 217 -11.18 9.60 -12.87
C ALA A 217 -10.66 8.16 -13.02
N MET A 218 -9.35 7.97 -13.00
CA MET A 218 -8.73 6.65 -13.07
C MET A 218 -8.88 5.93 -11.73
N VAL A 219 -9.24 4.66 -11.75
CA VAL A 219 -9.26 3.81 -10.54
C VAL A 219 -8.08 2.85 -10.57
N VAL A 220 -7.27 2.87 -9.51
CA VAL A 220 -6.12 1.96 -9.33
C VAL A 220 -6.32 1.16 -8.05
N GLU A 221 -6.34 -0.15 -8.17
CA GLU A 221 -6.43 -1.08 -7.04
C GLU A 221 -5.08 -1.69 -6.73
N ASP A 222 -4.69 -1.69 -5.45
CA ASP A 222 -3.50 -2.37 -4.94
C ASP A 222 -3.89 -3.55 -4.04
N ASP A 223 -3.92 -4.75 -4.60
CA ASP A 223 -4.10 -5.98 -3.84
C ASP A 223 -2.74 -6.57 -3.45
N HIS A 224 -2.13 -5.98 -2.43
CA HIS A 224 -0.77 -6.32 -2.01
C HIS A 224 -0.67 -7.60 -1.15
N LEU A 225 -1.77 -8.03 -0.52
CA LEU A 225 -1.81 -9.25 0.30
C LEU A 225 -2.24 -10.49 -0.49
N GLY A 226 -3.05 -10.30 -1.53
CA GLY A 226 -3.58 -11.42 -2.28
C GLY A 226 -4.44 -12.35 -1.40
N PRO A 227 -4.30 -13.69 -1.56
CA PRO A 227 -5.14 -14.66 -0.86
C PRO A 227 -4.98 -14.64 0.66
N ILE A 228 -3.85 -14.18 1.20
CA ILE A 228 -3.61 -14.17 2.66
C ILE A 228 -4.32 -13.00 3.39
N ALA A 229 -5.05 -12.15 2.69
CA ALA A 229 -5.77 -11.05 3.30
C ALA A 229 -6.87 -11.50 4.29
N GLY A 230 -7.42 -12.70 4.11
CA GLY A 230 -8.52 -13.21 4.94
C GLY A 230 -9.86 -12.50 4.66
N ALA A 231 -9.99 -11.84 3.50
CA ALA A 231 -11.19 -11.16 3.04
C ALA A 231 -11.37 -11.35 1.52
N PRO A 232 -12.61 -11.33 1.00
CA PRO A 232 -12.86 -11.43 -0.43
C PRO A 232 -12.30 -10.21 -1.17
N ARG A 233 -11.83 -10.42 -2.40
CA ARG A 233 -11.47 -9.32 -3.28
C ARG A 233 -12.72 -8.79 -3.97
N LEU A 234 -13.08 -7.55 -3.69
CA LEU A 234 -14.15 -6.81 -4.36
C LEU A 234 -13.53 -5.69 -5.19
N THR A 235 -13.98 -5.54 -6.43
CA THR A 235 -13.40 -4.55 -7.35
C THR A 235 -14.30 -3.34 -7.55
N LEU A 236 -13.67 -2.18 -7.77
CA LEU A 236 -14.30 -0.93 -8.19
C LEU A 236 -14.04 -0.62 -9.68
N THR A 237 -13.30 -1.50 -10.39
CA THR A 237 -12.87 -1.26 -11.77
C THR A 237 -13.94 -1.60 -12.81
N SER A 238 -14.97 -2.34 -12.45
CA SER A 238 -16.03 -2.78 -13.39
C SER A 238 -16.70 -1.59 -14.08
N GLY A 239 -16.73 -1.62 -15.41
CA GLY A 239 -17.33 -0.56 -16.24
C GLY A 239 -16.51 0.74 -16.32
N ARG A 240 -15.31 0.79 -15.71
CA ARG A 240 -14.45 1.99 -15.75
C ARG A 240 -13.70 2.10 -17.08
N ARG A 241 -13.58 3.32 -17.61
CA ARG A 241 -12.84 3.61 -18.85
C ARG A 241 -11.34 3.66 -18.64
N ARG A 242 -10.89 4.09 -17.45
CA ARG A 242 -9.47 4.21 -17.04
C ARG A 242 -9.28 3.50 -15.71
N TRP A 243 -8.55 2.43 -15.74
CA TRP A 243 -8.36 1.65 -14.54
C TRP A 243 -7.11 0.75 -14.62
N ALA A 244 -6.65 0.36 -13.46
CA ALA A 244 -5.65 -0.69 -13.30
C ALA A 244 -5.89 -1.42 -11.97
N ALA A 245 -5.64 -2.73 -11.95
CA ALA A 245 -5.74 -3.55 -10.75
C ALA A 245 -4.46 -4.37 -10.61
N ALA A 246 -3.69 -4.10 -9.56
CA ALA A 246 -2.47 -4.83 -9.26
C ALA A 246 -2.76 -6.03 -8.35
N LEU A 247 -2.03 -7.12 -8.56
CA LEU A 247 -2.01 -8.31 -7.74
C LEU A 247 -0.55 -8.69 -7.45
N SER A 248 -0.13 -8.53 -6.20
CA SER A 248 1.23 -8.81 -5.76
C SER A 248 1.36 -10.22 -5.22
N VAL A 249 2.47 -10.90 -5.53
CA VAL A 249 2.83 -12.19 -4.92
C VAL A 249 3.77 -12.03 -3.71
N ALA A 250 4.19 -10.80 -3.41
CA ALA A 250 5.26 -10.55 -2.45
C ALA A 250 4.91 -10.98 -1.01
N LYS A 251 3.66 -10.84 -0.59
CA LYS A 251 3.23 -11.19 0.77
C LYS A 251 2.80 -12.66 0.89
N SER A 252 2.29 -13.24 -0.19
CA SER A 252 1.79 -14.60 -0.21
C SER A 252 2.87 -15.63 -0.57
N LEU A 253 3.72 -15.35 -1.56
CA LEU A 253 4.73 -16.29 -2.03
C LEU A 253 6.16 -15.95 -1.60
N GLY A 254 6.40 -14.70 -1.21
CA GLY A 254 7.69 -14.22 -0.71
C GLY A 254 8.12 -12.88 -1.32
N PRO A 255 8.64 -11.95 -0.49
CA PRO A 255 8.95 -10.60 -0.92
C PRO A 255 10.11 -10.53 -1.93
N ASP A 256 11.00 -11.52 -1.94
CA ASP A 256 12.17 -11.57 -2.83
C ASP A 256 11.80 -11.94 -4.29
N LEU A 257 10.63 -12.54 -4.52
CA LEU A 257 10.15 -12.85 -5.87
C LEU A 257 9.90 -11.61 -6.72
N ARG A 258 9.68 -10.45 -6.10
CA ARG A 258 9.58 -9.14 -6.76
C ARG A 258 8.76 -9.14 -8.04
N LEU A 259 7.57 -9.77 -8.00
CA LEU A 259 6.68 -9.91 -9.15
C LEU A 259 5.26 -9.50 -8.76
N ALA A 260 4.61 -8.77 -9.67
CA ALA A 260 3.18 -8.47 -9.60
C ALA A 260 2.59 -8.55 -11.01
N MET A 261 1.34 -8.94 -11.09
CA MET A 261 0.51 -8.83 -12.29
C MET A 261 -0.35 -7.57 -12.16
N ILE A 262 -0.55 -6.90 -13.28
CA ILE A 262 -1.47 -5.77 -13.38
C ILE A 262 -2.42 -6.01 -14.56
N ALA A 263 -3.72 -5.97 -14.29
CA ALA A 263 -4.75 -5.88 -15.30
C ALA A 263 -5.21 -4.44 -15.45
N GLY A 264 -5.74 -4.06 -16.60
CA GLY A 264 -6.22 -2.69 -16.81
C GLY A 264 -6.90 -2.52 -18.15
N ASP A 265 -7.45 -1.34 -18.41
CA ASP A 265 -7.98 -1.03 -19.72
C ASP A 265 -6.87 -1.09 -20.80
N ALA A 266 -7.31 -1.30 -22.06
CA ALA A 266 -6.40 -1.52 -23.19
C ALA A 266 -5.34 -0.43 -23.33
N GLN A 267 -5.74 0.84 -23.17
CA GLN A 267 -4.85 1.98 -23.34
C GLN A 267 -3.83 2.06 -22.20
N THR A 268 -4.27 1.88 -20.95
CA THR A 268 -3.41 1.89 -19.77
C THR A 268 -2.36 0.78 -19.88
N ILE A 269 -2.76 -0.47 -20.14
CA ILE A 269 -1.81 -1.59 -20.24
C ILE A 269 -0.88 -1.47 -21.45
N SER A 270 -1.38 -0.98 -22.60
CA SER A 270 -0.52 -0.70 -23.76
C SER A 270 0.59 0.29 -23.43
N ARG A 271 0.29 1.38 -22.71
CA ARG A 271 1.28 2.38 -22.27
C ARG A 271 2.23 1.84 -21.22
N VAL A 272 1.73 1.06 -20.25
CA VAL A 272 2.54 0.37 -19.25
C VAL A 272 3.58 -0.52 -19.93
N ARG A 273 3.15 -1.38 -20.87
CA ARG A 273 4.05 -2.24 -21.65
C ARG A 273 5.03 -1.43 -22.51
N GLY A 274 4.56 -0.37 -23.18
CA GLY A 274 5.42 0.52 -23.95
C GLY A 274 6.50 1.17 -23.09
N ARG A 275 6.15 1.64 -21.87
CA ARG A 275 7.13 2.19 -20.93
C ARG A 275 8.10 1.12 -20.41
N GLN A 276 7.63 -0.10 -20.18
CA GLN A 276 8.46 -1.22 -19.76
C GLN A 276 9.47 -1.63 -20.85
N SER A 277 9.05 -1.61 -22.13
CA SER A 277 9.88 -2.03 -23.26
C SER A 277 11.10 -1.13 -23.49
N VAL A 278 11.04 0.16 -23.12
CA VAL A 278 12.19 1.10 -23.25
C VAL A 278 13.10 1.09 -22.03
N GLY A 279 12.82 0.26 -21.03
CA GLY A 279 13.63 0.08 -19.83
C GLY A 279 14.01 -1.39 -19.62
N PRO A 280 13.48 -2.06 -18.57
CA PRO A 280 13.80 -3.44 -18.25
C PRO A 280 13.25 -4.46 -19.24
N GLN A 281 12.40 -4.07 -20.17
CA GLN A 281 11.68 -4.84 -21.20
C GLN A 281 10.68 -5.84 -20.61
N TRP A 282 11.08 -6.75 -19.76
CA TRP A 282 10.23 -7.72 -19.07
C TRP A 282 10.81 -8.10 -17.70
N VAL A 283 9.98 -8.68 -16.85
CA VAL A 283 10.45 -9.38 -15.64
C VAL A 283 11.04 -10.72 -16.09
N SER A 284 12.17 -11.11 -15.54
CA SER A 284 12.84 -12.36 -15.90
C SER A 284 11.87 -13.53 -16.05
N HIS A 285 11.90 -14.23 -17.18
CA HIS A 285 11.09 -15.42 -17.42
C HIS A 285 11.39 -16.54 -16.41
N LEU A 286 12.60 -16.61 -15.87
CA LEU A 286 12.94 -17.52 -14.77
C LEU A 286 12.04 -17.28 -13.56
N LEU A 287 11.87 -16.00 -13.16
CA LEU A 287 10.98 -15.64 -12.06
C LEU A 287 9.52 -15.88 -12.40
N GLN A 288 9.10 -15.57 -13.63
CA GLN A 288 7.73 -15.81 -14.07
C GLN A 288 7.39 -17.29 -14.05
N HIS A 289 8.25 -18.18 -14.58
CA HIS A 289 8.06 -19.61 -14.52
C HIS A 289 8.08 -20.14 -13.08
N LEU A 290 8.99 -19.65 -12.25
CA LEU A 290 9.03 -20.02 -10.83
C LEU A 290 7.71 -19.67 -10.13
N VAL A 291 7.22 -18.43 -10.30
CA VAL A 291 5.93 -18.00 -9.72
C VAL A 291 4.78 -18.83 -10.26
N ALA A 292 4.72 -19.07 -11.57
CA ALA A 292 3.68 -19.92 -12.17
C ALA A 292 3.69 -21.33 -11.59
N THR A 293 4.88 -21.94 -11.46
CA THR A 293 5.03 -23.30 -10.90
C THR A 293 4.61 -23.37 -9.43
N ILE A 294 4.95 -22.34 -8.63
CA ILE A 294 4.53 -22.25 -7.22
C ILE A 294 3.01 -22.07 -7.15
N TRP A 295 2.47 -21.17 -7.95
CA TRP A 295 1.05 -20.81 -7.90
C TRP A 295 0.11 -21.90 -8.40
N SER A 296 0.60 -22.78 -9.31
CA SER A 296 -0.14 -23.93 -9.82
C SER A 296 -0.13 -25.15 -8.88
N ASP A 297 0.58 -25.07 -7.75
CA ASP A 297 0.72 -26.22 -6.85
C ASP A 297 -0.40 -26.21 -5.79
N ASP A 298 -1.21 -27.26 -5.78
CA ASP A 298 -2.36 -27.38 -4.86
C ASP A 298 -1.93 -27.31 -3.38
N GLY A 299 -0.77 -27.88 -3.05
CA GLY A 299 -0.23 -27.82 -1.71
C GLY A 299 0.15 -26.39 -1.28
N VAL A 300 0.49 -25.51 -2.24
CA VAL A 300 0.70 -24.08 -1.99
C VAL A 300 -0.63 -23.38 -1.76
N ALA A 301 -1.66 -23.68 -2.56
CA ALA A 301 -2.99 -23.10 -2.34
C ALA A 301 -3.50 -23.41 -0.93
N GLU A 302 -3.44 -24.68 -0.49
CA GLU A 302 -3.79 -25.06 0.88
C GLU A 302 -2.91 -24.36 1.95
N ALA A 303 -1.61 -24.16 1.66
CA ALA A 303 -0.72 -23.46 2.59
C ALA A 303 -1.08 -21.98 2.73
N LEU A 304 -1.53 -21.33 1.65
CA LEU A 304 -2.00 -19.95 1.67
C LEU A 304 -3.32 -19.81 2.44
N ASP A 305 -4.24 -20.76 2.31
CA ASP A 305 -5.48 -20.78 3.10
C ASP A 305 -5.17 -20.95 4.60
N ARG A 306 -4.25 -21.86 4.95
CA ARG A 306 -3.77 -22.01 6.32
C ARG A 306 -3.08 -20.74 6.84
N ALA A 307 -2.32 -20.06 6.01
CA ALA A 307 -1.68 -18.78 6.38
C ALA A 307 -2.73 -17.70 6.64
N ALA A 308 -3.73 -17.56 5.78
CA ALA A 308 -4.84 -16.63 5.97
C ALA A 308 -5.58 -16.88 7.29
N ALA A 309 -5.91 -18.15 7.58
CA ALA A 309 -6.55 -18.55 8.83
C ALA A 309 -5.68 -18.22 10.05
N THR A 310 -4.38 -18.54 9.98
CA THR A 310 -3.41 -18.25 11.06
C THR A 310 -3.29 -16.74 11.33
N TYR A 311 -3.23 -15.92 10.28
CA TYR A 311 -3.22 -14.46 10.45
C TYR A 311 -4.54 -13.94 11.02
N GLY A 312 -5.67 -14.52 10.61
CA GLY A 312 -6.99 -14.23 11.19
C GLY A 312 -7.02 -14.50 12.69
N GLU A 313 -6.63 -15.70 13.11
CA GLU A 313 -6.56 -16.10 14.52
C GLU A 313 -5.67 -15.16 15.35
N ARG A 314 -4.46 -14.87 14.88
CA ARG A 314 -3.52 -13.96 15.57
C ARG A 314 -4.10 -12.56 15.74
N ARG A 315 -4.75 -12.05 14.70
CA ARG A 315 -5.38 -10.74 14.71
C ARG A 315 -6.54 -10.67 15.68
N GLU A 316 -7.45 -11.63 15.60
CA GLU A 316 -8.64 -11.71 16.46
C GLU A 316 -8.26 -11.80 17.94
N HIS A 317 -7.29 -12.66 18.29
CA HIS A 317 -6.79 -12.76 19.65
C HIS A 317 -6.16 -11.44 20.14
N PHE A 318 -5.38 -10.77 19.29
CA PHE A 318 -4.76 -9.51 19.70
C PHE A 318 -5.79 -8.39 19.86
N VAL A 319 -6.74 -8.25 18.95
CA VAL A 319 -7.83 -7.26 19.05
C VAL A 319 -8.70 -7.54 20.29
N ALA A 320 -9.01 -8.81 20.57
CA ALA A 320 -9.76 -9.20 21.77
C ALA A 320 -8.98 -8.86 23.07
N ALA A 321 -7.67 -9.11 23.10
CA ALA A 321 -6.81 -8.76 24.24
C ALA A 321 -6.75 -7.24 24.48
N LEU A 322 -6.75 -6.43 23.41
CA LEU A 322 -6.81 -4.97 23.49
C LEU A 322 -8.18 -4.51 24.04
N ALA A 323 -9.27 -5.07 23.51
CA ALA A 323 -10.63 -4.72 23.93
C ALA A 323 -10.88 -5.01 25.41
N GLN A 324 -10.34 -6.13 25.96
CA GLN A 324 -10.40 -6.46 27.39
C GLN A 324 -9.73 -5.40 28.29
N ARG A 325 -8.83 -4.60 27.73
CA ARG A 325 -8.11 -3.50 28.42
C ARG A 325 -8.67 -2.12 28.07
N GLY A 326 -9.83 -2.08 27.39
CA GLY A 326 -10.46 -0.83 26.96
C GLY A 326 -9.70 -0.08 25.87
N ILE A 327 -8.81 -0.76 25.13
CA ILE A 327 -8.06 -0.20 24.01
C ILE A 327 -8.83 -0.48 22.72
N GLU A 328 -9.30 0.57 22.07
CA GLU A 328 -9.97 0.46 20.77
C GLU A 328 -8.95 0.18 19.67
N ALA A 329 -9.22 -0.84 18.86
CA ALA A 329 -8.43 -1.16 17.68
C ALA A 329 -9.30 -1.90 16.66
N GLY A 330 -9.33 -1.43 15.43
CA GLY A 330 -9.96 -2.10 14.30
C GLY A 330 -8.92 -2.80 13.42
N ALA A 331 -9.23 -4.01 12.98
CA ALA A 331 -8.44 -4.72 11.99
C ALA A 331 -9.29 -5.86 11.38
N PRO A 332 -10.22 -5.58 10.46
CA PRO A 332 -11.13 -6.59 9.94
C PRO A 332 -10.41 -7.67 9.11
N SER A 333 -9.24 -7.37 8.55
CA SER A 333 -8.49 -8.31 7.73
C SER A 333 -6.98 -8.02 7.72
N GLY A 334 -6.21 -8.78 6.98
CA GLY A 334 -4.79 -8.54 6.76
C GLY A 334 -3.89 -8.90 7.95
N ILE A 335 -2.68 -8.32 7.94
CA ILE A 335 -1.60 -8.66 8.87
C ILE A 335 -1.18 -7.49 9.77
N THR A 336 -1.93 -6.41 9.78
CA THR A 336 -1.66 -5.20 10.57
C THR A 336 -2.85 -4.81 11.43
N VAL A 337 -2.58 -4.23 12.58
CA VAL A 337 -3.56 -3.64 13.50
C VAL A 337 -3.18 -2.18 13.70
N TRP A 338 -4.16 -1.29 13.54
CA TRP A 338 -4.00 0.15 13.72
C TRP A 338 -4.62 0.57 15.05
N ILE A 339 -3.82 1.16 15.92
CA ILE A 339 -4.22 1.47 17.29
C ILE A 339 -4.10 2.97 17.52
N PRO A 340 -5.21 3.70 17.70
CA PRO A 340 -5.18 5.11 18.07
C PRO A 340 -4.43 5.33 19.38
N VAL A 341 -3.59 6.36 19.42
CA VAL A 341 -2.82 6.74 20.61
C VAL A 341 -2.75 8.26 20.76
N PRO A 342 -2.74 8.79 21.99
CA PRO A 342 -2.60 10.23 22.20
C PRO A 342 -1.29 10.81 21.66
N GLU A 343 -0.18 10.10 21.87
CA GLU A 343 1.17 10.46 21.44
C GLU A 343 1.91 9.23 20.94
N GLU A 344 2.42 9.26 19.70
CA GLU A 344 3.09 8.11 19.08
C GLU A 344 4.47 7.81 19.70
N ALA A 345 5.32 8.83 19.81
CA ALA A 345 6.71 8.64 20.21
C ALA A 345 6.87 8.06 21.63
N PRO A 346 6.17 8.54 22.67
CA PRO A 346 6.24 7.96 24.01
C PRO A 346 5.75 6.50 24.05
N VAL A 347 4.68 6.19 23.32
CA VAL A 347 4.12 4.83 23.28
C VAL A 347 5.08 3.87 22.58
N VAL A 348 5.62 4.25 21.42
CA VAL A 348 6.61 3.44 20.68
C VAL A 348 7.85 3.18 21.54
N GLN A 349 8.35 4.22 22.23
CA GLN A 349 9.52 4.10 23.10
C GLN A 349 9.24 3.19 24.31
N ALA A 350 8.09 3.36 24.98
CA ALA A 350 7.71 2.53 26.11
C ALA A 350 7.51 1.07 25.75
N LEU A 351 7.01 0.77 24.55
CA LEU A 351 6.92 -0.59 24.03
C LEU A 351 8.29 -1.16 23.68
N LEU A 352 9.17 -0.37 23.08
CA LEU A 352 10.53 -0.79 22.74
C LEU A 352 11.34 -1.15 23.98
N GLU A 353 11.23 -0.39 25.07
CA GLU A 353 11.85 -0.68 26.36
C GLU A 353 11.36 -2.00 26.97
N ARG A 354 10.15 -2.44 26.59
CA ARG A 354 9.59 -3.74 26.98
C ARG A 354 9.85 -4.85 25.95
N GLY A 355 10.72 -4.58 24.99
CA GLY A 355 11.12 -5.54 23.96
C GLY A 355 10.18 -5.66 22.75
N TRP A 356 9.25 -4.70 22.54
CA TRP A 356 8.32 -4.70 21.42
C TRP A 356 8.63 -3.54 20.46
N ALA A 357 9.10 -3.83 19.26
CA ALA A 357 9.30 -2.84 18.22
C ALA A 357 8.03 -2.73 17.37
N VAL A 358 7.34 -1.60 17.43
CA VAL A 358 6.16 -1.27 16.64
C VAL A 358 6.42 -0.06 15.75
N SER A 359 5.59 0.16 14.72
CA SER A 359 5.76 1.31 13.83
C SER A 359 4.95 2.52 14.32
N PRO A 360 5.55 3.73 14.41
CA PRO A 360 4.76 4.94 14.61
C PRO A 360 3.81 5.15 13.44
N GLY A 361 2.67 5.81 13.68
CA GLY A 361 1.66 6.09 12.66
C GLY A 361 2.02 7.20 11.69
N ALA A 362 2.88 8.14 12.11
CA ALA A 362 3.22 9.33 11.32
C ALA A 362 3.58 9.09 9.84
N PRO A 363 4.28 8.01 9.43
CA PRO A 363 4.52 7.73 8.01
C PRO A 363 3.27 7.37 7.21
N TYR A 364 2.24 6.83 7.87
CA TYR A 364 1.02 6.29 7.24
C TYR A 364 -0.14 7.28 7.22
N ARG A 365 0.01 8.47 7.76
CA ARG A 365 -1.07 9.44 7.88
C ARG A 365 -0.71 10.79 7.26
N LEU A 366 -1.72 11.44 6.73
CA LEU A 366 -1.65 12.79 6.16
C LEU A 366 -2.42 13.79 7.03
N GLN A 367 -3.66 13.46 7.36
CA GLN A 367 -4.59 14.26 8.17
C GLN A 367 -5.22 13.46 9.30
N SER A 368 -5.26 12.13 9.19
CA SER A 368 -5.84 11.23 10.18
C SER A 368 -5.16 11.32 11.54
N GLU A 369 -5.84 10.88 12.58
CA GLU A 369 -5.38 10.96 13.96
C GLU A 369 -4.15 10.10 14.24
N ARG A 370 -3.49 10.40 15.35
CA ARG A 370 -2.27 9.71 15.79
C ARG A 370 -2.58 8.26 16.15
N ALA A 371 -1.71 7.38 15.74
CA ALA A 371 -1.82 5.95 16.02
C ALA A 371 -0.47 5.27 15.94
N ILE A 372 -0.43 4.01 16.28
CA ILE A 372 0.68 3.11 16.00
C ILE A 372 0.20 1.94 15.14
N ARG A 373 1.10 1.38 14.33
CA ARG A 373 0.83 0.17 13.56
C ARG A 373 1.57 -1.01 14.17
N VAL A 374 0.84 -2.09 14.44
CA VAL A 374 1.37 -3.37 14.90
C VAL A 374 1.21 -4.40 13.79
N THR A 375 2.31 -5.04 13.38
CA THR A 375 2.28 -6.16 12.43
C THR A 375 2.12 -7.46 13.20
N ILE A 376 1.00 -8.16 13.02
CA ILE A 376 0.67 -9.38 13.78
C ILE A 376 1.16 -10.66 13.10
N SER A 377 1.79 -10.56 11.94
CA SER A 377 2.14 -11.73 11.11
C SER A 377 2.93 -12.80 11.86
N THR A 378 3.82 -12.40 12.76
CA THR A 378 4.61 -13.32 13.59
C THR A 378 4.20 -13.33 15.05
N LEU A 379 3.18 -12.58 15.47
CA LEU A 379 2.72 -12.48 16.85
C LEU A 379 2.02 -13.78 17.25
N LYS A 380 2.56 -14.48 18.23
CA LYS A 380 1.96 -15.70 18.76
C LYS A 380 0.83 -15.37 19.73
N VAL A 381 -0.20 -16.22 19.81
CA VAL A 381 -1.36 -16.02 20.69
C VAL A 381 -0.95 -15.70 22.14
N PRO A 382 0.00 -16.41 22.80
CA PRO A 382 0.42 -16.04 24.15
C PRO A 382 1.20 -14.72 24.24
N GLU A 383 1.73 -14.22 23.11
CA GLU A 383 2.41 -12.92 23.04
C GLU A 383 1.40 -11.76 22.93
N ALA A 384 0.22 -12.02 22.37
CA ALA A 384 -0.84 -11.03 22.21
C ALA A 384 -1.25 -10.40 23.54
N GLU A 385 -1.47 -11.24 24.57
CA GLU A 385 -1.81 -10.78 25.92
C GLU A 385 -0.70 -9.89 26.52
N ARG A 386 0.56 -10.36 26.43
CA ARG A 386 1.71 -9.60 26.97
C ARG A 386 1.92 -8.26 26.25
N LEU A 387 1.67 -8.22 24.95
CA LEU A 387 1.74 -6.98 24.18
C LEU A 387 0.60 -6.03 24.55
N ALA A 388 -0.61 -6.55 24.77
CA ALA A 388 -1.76 -5.77 25.22
C ALA A 388 -1.54 -5.19 26.62
N ASP A 389 -0.95 -5.97 27.57
CA ASP A 389 -0.52 -5.47 28.88
C ASP A 389 0.50 -4.33 28.76
N ALA A 390 1.49 -4.50 27.89
CA ALA A 390 2.52 -3.49 27.65
C ALA A 390 1.91 -2.20 27.07
N LEU A 391 0.94 -2.32 26.16
CA LEU A 391 0.20 -1.20 25.58
C LEU A 391 -0.66 -0.49 26.64
N GLU A 392 -1.39 -1.23 27.48
CA GLU A 392 -2.17 -0.63 28.56
C GLU A 392 -1.28 0.23 29.47
N VAL A 393 -0.10 -0.28 29.84
CA VAL A 393 0.85 0.49 30.64
C VAL A 393 1.38 1.71 29.90
N ALA A 394 1.71 1.55 28.61
CA ALA A 394 2.25 2.65 27.78
C ALA A 394 1.24 3.77 27.51
N LEU A 395 -0.05 3.46 27.53
CA LEU A 395 -1.15 4.42 27.31
C LEU A 395 -1.60 5.12 28.61
N ARG A 396 -1.20 4.64 29.79
CA ARG A 396 -1.52 5.33 31.05
C ARG A 396 -0.86 6.71 31.05
N PRO A 397 -1.58 7.79 31.38
CA PRO A 397 -0.98 9.11 31.49
C PRO A 397 0.14 9.06 32.54
N ALA A 398 1.32 9.59 32.20
CA ALA A 398 2.40 9.74 33.15
C ALA A 398 1.86 10.51 34.37
N SER A 399 1.85 9.89 35.56
CA SER A 399 1.49 10.58 36.79
C SER A 399 2.44 11.79 36.91
N ARG A 400 1.90 13.01 36.74
CA ARG A 400 2.65 14.21 37.06
C ARG A 400 3.01 14.16 38.53
N THR A 401 4.24 13.70 38.83
CA THR A 401 4.82 13.93 40.15
C THR A 401 4.87 15.45 40.34
N ARG A 402 3.92 15.99 41.07
CA ARG A 402 4.04 17.34 41.60
C ARG A 402 5.25 17.30 42.52
N THR A 403 6.38 17.78 42.04
CA THR A 403 7.44 18.26 42.93
C THR A 403 6.87 19.45 43.67
N ALA A 404 6.66 19.25 44.98
CA ALA A 404 6.30 20.29 45.93
C ALA A 404 7.49 21.22 46.17
#